data_7f49e85c7b9c7c368b12ea5a287b39f6
#
_entry.id   7f49e85c7b9c7c368b12ea5a287b39f6
#
_cell.length_a   1.000
_cell.length_b   1.000
_cell.length_c   1.000
_cell.angle_alpha   90.00
_cell.angle_beta   90.00
_cell.angle_gamma   90.00
#
_symmetry.space_group_name_H-M   'P 1'
#
loop_
_entity.id
_entity.type
_entity.pdbx_description
1 polymer ?
#
loop_
_entity_poly.entity_id
_entity_poly.type
_entity_poly.pdbx_seq_one_letter_code
_entity_poly.pdbx_strand_id
1 'polypeptide(L)'
;ATTAAAEAQGLNETGKSVTEAELQPGDLIFYSYTNNGRYMNISHVGIYAGNGKMVEAKNEAEGVVYGDFHSGSAVLYARPNK
;
A
#
# COMPACT_ATOMS: atom_id res chain seq x y z
N ALA A 1 -8.73 4.18 15.21
CA ALA A 1 -8.17 4.32 13.87
C ALA A 1 -7.92 2.97 13.23
N THR A 2 -8.12 2.87 11.93
CA THR A 2 -7.89 1.63 11.18
C THR A 2 -6.39 1.48 10.90
N THR A 3 -5.89 0.25 11.07
CA THR A 3 -4.50 -0.04 10.68
C THR A 3 -4.43 -0.29 9.17
N ALA A 4 -3.22 -0.16 8.61
CA ALA A 4 -3.00 -0.50 7.19
C ALA A 4 -3.40 -1.95 6.92
N ALA A 5 -3.08 -2.86 7.84
CA ALA A 5 -3.43 -4.27 7.69
C ALA A 5 -4.94 -4.50 7.66
N ALA A 6 -5.70 -3.83 8.52
CA ALA A 6 -7.16 -3.95 8.53
C ALA A 6 -7.79 -3.37 7.26
N GLU A 7 -7.27 -2.24 6.78
CA GLU A 7 -7.72 -1.66 5.52
C GLU A 7 -7.46 -2.61 4.35
N ALA A 8 -6.26 -3.18 4.29
CA ALA A 8 -5.89 -4.13 3.25
C ALA A 8 -6.80 -5.36 3.26
N GLN A 9 -7.10 -5.88 4.45
CA GLN A 9 -7.97 -7.04 4.58
C GLN A 9 -9.36 -6.76 4.03
N GLY A 10 -9.95 -5.63 4.39
CA GLY A 10 -11.26 -5.26 3.90
C GLY A 10 -11.30 -5.11 2.39
N LEU A 11 -10.28 -4.49 1.81
CA LEU A 11 -10.21 -4.30 0.36
C LEU A 11 -10.01 -5.63 -0.37
N ASN A 12 -9.11 -6.48 0.12
CA ASN A 12 -8.87 -7.76 -0.52
C ASN A 12 -10.08 -8.69 -0.45
N GLU A 13 -10.75 -8.73 0.71
CA GLU A 13 -11.91 -9.60 0.90
C GLU A 13 -13.14 -9.12 0.15
N THR A 14 -13.18 -7.87 -0.28
CA THR A 14 -14.28 -7.33 -1.08
C THR A 14 -13.96 -7.22 -2.57
N GLY A 15 -12.89 -7.89 -3.02
CA GLY A 15 -12.56 -7.96 -4.43
C GLY A 15 -11.94 -6.70 -5.00
N LYS A 16 -11.33 -5.85 -4.17
CA LYS A 16 -10.75 -4.57 -4.59
C LYS A 16 -9.26 -4.65 -4.91
N SER A 17 -8.65 -5.84 -4.81
CA SER A 17 -7.24 -5.98 -5.14
C SER A 17 -6.99 -5.86 -6.64
N VAL A 18 -5.81 -5.37 -7.00
CA VAL A 18 -5.34 -5.28 -8.38
C VAL A 18 -3.93 -5.86 -8.44
N THR A 19 -3.47 -6.17 -9.65
CA THR A 19 -2.09 -6.63 -9.85
C THR A 19 -1.17 -5.42 -10.00
N GLU A 20 0.14 -5.66 -9.88
CA GLU A 20 1.12 -4.61 -10.09
C GLU A 20 1.00 -4.00 -11.49
N ALA A 21 0.78 -4.85 -12.51
CA ALA A 21 0.66 -4.39 -13.89
C ALA A 21 -0.57 -3.49 -14.11
N GLU A 22 -1.58 -3.62 -13.24
CA GLU A 22 -2.81 -2.83 -13.34
C GLU A 22 -2.76 -1.52 -12.55
N LEU A 23 -1.65 -1.23 -11.86
CA LEU A 23 -1.57 -0.04 -11.00
C LEU A 23 -1.91 1.24 -11.75
N GLN A 24 -2.75 2.06 -11.11
CA GLN A 24 -3.17 3.36 -11.61
C GLN A 24 -2.99 4.40 -10.50
N PRO A 25 -2.82 5.68 -10.85
CA PRO A 25 -2.72 6.73 -9.83
C PRO A 25 -3.89 6.66 -8.84
N GLY A 26 -3.57 6.73 -7.55
CA GLY A 26 -4.56 6.61 -6.48
C GLY A 26 -4.69 5.22 -5.89
N ASP A 27 -4.13 4.19 -6.53
CA ASP A 27 -4.15 2.85 -5.97
C ASP A 27 -3.27 2.76 -4.73
N LEU A 28 -3.65 1.89 -3.80
CA LEU A 28 -2.92 1.70 -2.55
C LEU A 28 -1.92 0.55 -2.69
N ILE A 29 -0.77 0.71 -2.05
CA ILE A 29 0.31 -0.26 -2.04
C ILE A 29 0.57 -0.63 -0.59
N PHE A 30 0.39 -1.91 -0.25
CA PHE A 30 0.57 -2.38 1.12
C PHE A 30 1.86 -3.18 1.24
N TYR A 31 2.63 -2.89 2.28
CA TYR A 31 3.96 -3.45 2.51
C TYR A 31 4.00 -4.26 3.80
N SER A 32 4.79 -5.34 3.76
CA SER A 32 5.12 -6.13 4.93
C SER A 32 6.63 -6.06 5.17
N TYR A 33 7.03 -5.35 6.22
CA TYR A 33 8.45 -5.21 6.56
C TYR A 33 8.90 -6.16 7.66
N THR A 34 7.97 -6.59 8.52
CA THR A 34 8.28 -7.49 9.64
C THR A 34 7.09 -8.40 9.91
N ASN A 35 7.33 -9.49 10.63
CA ASN A 35 6.24 -10.34 11.12
C ASN A 35 5.59 -9.62 12.30
N ASN A 36 4.36 -9.19 12.16
CA ASN A 36 3.66 -8.43 13.21
C ASN A 36 2.34 -9.08 13.66
N GLY A 37 2.01 -10.27 13.13
CA GLY A 37 0.79 -10.99 13.49
C GLY A 37 -0.49 -10.41 12.91
N ARG A 38 -0.39 -9.34 12.11
CA ARG A 38 -1.55 -8.74 11.46
C ARG A 38 -1.79 -9.38 10.10
N TYR A 39 -2.85 -8.97 9.43
CA TYR A 39 -3.21 -9.48 8.11
C TYR A 39 -2.02 -9.34 7.15
N MET A 40 -1.56 -10.45 6.57
CA MET A 40 -0.40 -10.54 5.67
C MET A 40 0.86 -9.85 6.24
N ASN A 41 0.94 -9.71 7.56
CA ASN A 41 2.01 -8.97 8.25
C ASN A 41 2.20 -7.55 7.70
N ILE A 42 1.12 -6.91 7.25
CA ILE A 42 1.19 -5.57 6.68
C ILE A 42 1.47 -4.54 7.78
N SER A 43 2.46 -3.68 7.53
CA SER A 43 2.90 -2.64 8.46
C SER A 43 2.92 -1.24 7.87
N HIS A 44 2.68 -1.09 6.56
CA HIS A 44 2.83 0.19 5.89
C HIS A 44 1.96 0.25 4.63
N VAL A 45 1.53 1.46 4.26
CA VAL A 45 0.78 1.69 3.03
C VAL A 45 1.30 2.95 2.35
N GLY A 46 1.37 2.90 1.02
CA GLY A 46 1.65 4.06 0.17
C GLY A 46 0.58 4.20 -0.90
N ILE A 47 0.67 5.26 -1.68
CA ILE A 47 -0.26 5.55 -2.76
C ILE A 47 0.51 5.66 -4.07
N TYR A 48 0.09 4.89 -5.07
CA TYR A 48 0.71 4.98 -6.39
C TYR A 48 0.33 6.31 -7.05
N ALA A 49 1.34 7.04 -7.55
CA ALA A 49 1.12 8.37 -8.14
C ALA A 49 1.19 8.36 -9.66
N GLY A 50 1.41 7.20 -10.28
CA GLY A 50 1.58 7.10 -11.72
C GLY A 50 3.05 7.30 -12.13
N ASN A 51 3.36 6.87 -13.35
CA ASN A 51 4.69 7.05 -13.95
C ASN A 51 5.84 6.52 -13.09
N GLY A 52 5.60 5.41 -12.37
CA GLY A 52 6.63 4.79 -11.53
C GLY A 52 6.91 5.56 -10.25
N LYS A 53 5.98 6.38 -9.78
CA LYS A 53 6.11 7.19 -8.56
C LYS A 53 5.09 6.81 -7.52
N MET A 54 5.37 7.15 -6.27
CA MET A 54 4.45 6.91 -5.16
C MET A 54 4.59 7.99 -4.10
N VAL A 55 3.57 8.11 -3.27
CA VAL A 55 3.54 8.99 -2.10
C VAL A 55 3.40 8.12 -0.86
N GLU A 56 4.21 8.36 0.16
CA GLU A 56 4.13 7.61 1.41
C GLU A 56 4.53 8.48 2.60
N ALA A 57 3.95 8.18 3.75
CA ALA A 57 4.35 8.79 5.01
C ALA A 57 5.51 7.96 5.57
N LYS A 58 6.71 8.51 5.59
CA LYS A 58 7.92 7.79 6.02
C LYS A 58 8.06 7.74 7.54
N ASN A 59 8.29 8.91 8.14
CA ASN A 59 8.48 9.04 9.58
C ASN A 59 8.30 10.51 9.94
N GLU A 60 8.40 10.85 11.24
CA GLU A 60 8.20 12.23 11.68
C GLU A 60 9.22 13.20 11.10
N ALA A 61 10.46 12.74 10.92
CA ALA A 61 11.53 13.61 10.42
C ALA A 61 11.37 13.90 8.93
N GLU A 62 11.00 12.89 8.13
CA GLU A 62 10.87 13.03 6.69
C GLU A 62 9.45 13.43 6.25
N GLY A 63 8.44 13.11 7.07
CA GLY A 63 7.05 13.39 6.74
C GLY A 63 6.56 12.60 5.55
N VAL A 64 5.77 13.26 4.69
CA VAL A 64 5.22 12.68 3.47
C VAL A 64 6.24 12.86 2.34
N VAL A 65 6.57 11.76 1.67
CA VAL A 65 7.61 11.73 0.63
C VAL A 65 7.00 11.30 -0.70
N TYR A 66 7.31 12.05 -1.75
CA TYR A 66 7.02 11.68 -3.14
C TYR A 66 8.32 11.16 -3.74
N GLY A 67 8.30 9.93 -4.24
CA GLY A 67 9.51 9.32 -4.76
C GLY A 67 9.22 8.14 -5.67
N ASP A 68 10.26 7.37 -5.96
CA ASP A 68 10.12 6.23 -6.85
C ASP A 68 9.27 5.13 -6.21
N PHE A 69 8.39 4.53 -7.02
CA PHE A 69 7.67 3.33 -6.63
C PHE A 69 8.66 2.18 -6.42
N HIS A 70 8.49 1.45 -5.32
CA HIS A 70 9.27 0.24 -5.06
C HIS A 70 8.33 -0.91 -4.73
N SER A 71 8.58 -2.06 -5.33
CA SER A 71 7.78 -3.27 -5.13
C SER A 71 8.38 -4.21 -4.08
N GLY A 72 9.60 -3.97 -3.62
CA GLY A 72 10.21 -4.78 -2.57
C GLY A 72 9.36 -4.71 -1.31
N SER A 73 9.06 -5.85 -0.71
CA SER A 73 8.18 -6.01 0.44
C SER A 73 6.71 -5.64 0.19
N ALA A 74 6.31 -5.25 -1.00
CA ALA A 74 4.90 -5.06 -1.33
C ALA A 74 4.21 -6.42 -1.40
N VAL A 75 3.06 -6.55 -0.75
CA VAL A 75 2.33 -7.82 -0.67
C VAL A 75 0.91 -7.72 -1.23
N LEU A 76 0.38 -6.52 -1.41
CA LEU A 76 -0.97 -6.33 -1.91
C LEU A 76 -1.11 -4.94 -2.53
N TYR A 77 -1.81 -4.87 -3.63
CA TYR A 77 -2.22 -3.61 -4.26
C TYR A 77 -3.75 -3.58 -4.31
N ALA A 78 -4.35 -2.41 -4.07
CA ALA A 78 -5.81 -2.32 -4.04
C ALA A 78 -6.31 -0.98 -4.55
N ARG A 79 -7.54 -1.03 -5.07
CA ARG A 79 -8.22 0.16 -5.60
C ARG A 79 -9.56 0.28 -4.90
N PRO A 80 -9.69 1.20 -3.90
CA PRO A 80 -10.91 1.29 -3.10
C PRO A 80 -12.19 1.49 -3.91
N ASN A 81 -12.09 2.15 -5.04
CA ASN A 81 -13.25 2.42 -5.92
C ASN A 81 -13.36 1.44 -7.08
N LYS A 82 -12.70 0.32 -6.98
CA LYS A 82 -12.78 -0.70 -8.01
C LYS A 82 -14.19 -1.26 -8.14
#